data_559046328dddd9cd4e71f9d1021668e1
#
_entry.id   559046328dddd9cd4e71f9d1021668e1
#
_cell.length_a   1.000
_cell.length_b   1.000
_cell.length_c   1.000
_cell.angle_alpha   90.00
_cell.angle_beta   90.00
_cell.angle_gamma   90.00
#
_symmetry.space_group_name_H-M   'P 1'
#
loop_
_entity.id
_entity.type
_entity.pdbx_description
1 polymer ?
#
loop_
_entity_poly.entity_id
_entity_poly.type
_entity_poly.pdbx_seq_one_letter_code
_entity_poly.pdbx_strand_id
1 'polypeptide(L)'
;MVLIALAALSMTGCKENKWADWKVQNEVWLENNKKQPGVVETASGLQYKVIADPMANNGEPQPNTTSVIYCDYTVKLINGYVVESNHYVGINLSSTIPGFAEGCHKIHTHGDIEMYIPAYLGYDYSKYQTNEYSEAEGYGSEGNQSYIPPYSTLIYSLHLCGISE
;
A
#
# COMPACT_ATOMS: atom_id res chain seq x y z
N MET A 1 47.85 29.10 37.15
CA MET A 1 47.75 28.60 35.78
C MET A 1 46.62 27.59 35.79
N VAL A 2 45.40 28.01 35.38
CA VAL A 2 44.19 27.18 35.39
C VAL A 2 44.00 26.66 33.97
N LEU A 3 44.09 25.33 33.79
CA LEU A 3 43.80 24.68 32.52
C LEU A 3 42.27 24.55 32.40
N ILE A 4 41.70 25.26 31.44
CA ILE A 4 40.32 25.09 31.04
C ILE A 4 40.30 23.96 30.00
N ALA A 5 39.79 22.79 30.39
CA ALA A 5 39.55 21.70 29.48
C ALA A 5 38.28 22.00 28.66
N LEU A 6 38.42 22.27 27.37
CA LEU A 6 37.31 22.41 26.42
C LEU A 6 36.78 21.01 26.11
N ALA A 7 35.65 20.64 26.71
CA ALA A 7 34.93 19.43 26.32
C ALA A 7 34.25 19.69 24.96
N ALA A 8 34.80 19.07 23.92
CA ALA A 8 34.13 19.01 22.62
C ALA A 8 32.90 18.12 22.74
N LEU A 9 31.70 18.71 22.80
CA LEU A 9 30.46 17.98 22.57
C LEU A 9 30.44 17.54 21.10
N SER A 10 30.71 16.26 20.86
CA SER A 10 30.42 15.62 19.60
C SER A 10 28.92 15.55 19.45
N MET A 11 28.32 16.47 18.70
CA MET A 11 26.97 16.35 18.19
C MET A 11 26.96 15.16 17.24
N THR A 12 26.52 13.99 17.72
CA THR A 12 26.09 12.92 16.87
C THR A 12 24.81 13.43 16.20
N GLY A 13 24.94 13.94 14.98
CA GLY A 13 23.79 14.33 14.16
C GLY A 13 22.91 13.11 13.97
N CYS A 14 21.76 13.07 14.63
CA CYS A 14 20.67 12.21 14.20
C CYS A 14 20.40 12.56 12.73
N LYS A 15 20.62 11.62 11.81
CA LYS A 15 20.08 11.76 10.46
C LYS A 15 18.59 11.92 10.60
N GLU A 16 18.06 13.10 10.37
CA GLU A 16 16.63 13.31 10.30
C GLU A 16 16.08 12.42 9.18
N ASN A 17 15.10 11.57 9.51
CA ASN A 17 14.43 10.77 8.51
C ASN A 17 13.62 11.72 7.62
N LYS A 18 14.08 11.91 6.39
CA LYS A 18 13.46 12.74 5.35
C LYS A 18 11.95 12.49 5.21
N TRP A 19 11.48 11.26 5.51
CA TRP A 19 10.12 10.82 5.34
C TRP A 19 9.31 10.72 6.64
N ALA A 20 9.84 11.24 7.77
CA ALA A 20 9.18 11.13 9.07
C ALA A 20 7.77 11.73 9.07
N ASP A 21 7.61 12.94 8.53
CA ASP A 21 6.30 13.60 8.45
C ASP A 21 5.34 12.85 7.50
N TRP A 22 5.86 12.34 6.39
CA TRP A 22 5.07 11.56 5.43
C TRP A 22 4.58 10.25 6.06
N LYS A 23 5.42 9.57 6.82
CA LYS A 23 5.04 8.38 7.59
C LYS A 23 3.87 8.68 8.52
N VAL A 24 4.00 9.72 9.35
CA VAL A 24 2.94 10.11 10.29
C VAL A 24 1.64 10.46 9.54
N GLN A 25 1.71 11.18 8.42
CA GLN A 25 0.53 11.50 7.62
C GLN A 25 -0.17 10.25 7.10
N ASN A 26 0.56 9.24 6.63
CA ASN A 26 -0.01 7.97 6.15
C ASN A 26 -0.65 7.17 7.29
N GLU A 27 -0.01 7.08 8.46
CA GLU A 27 -0.55 6.41 9.63
C GLU A 27 -1.85 7.08 10.12
N VAL A 28 -1.86 8.40 10.24
CA VAL A 28 -3.05 9.17 10.63
C VAL A 28 -4.16 9.04 9.58
N TRP A 29 -3.80 9.01 8.31
CA TRP A 29 -4.76 8.83 7.23
C TRP A 29 -5.48 7.48 7.36
N LEU A 30 -4.75 6.37 7.54
CA LEU A 30 -5.31 5.03 7.75
C LEU A 30 -6.19 4.96 9.01
N GLU A 31 -5.74 5.55 10.13
CA GLU A 31 -6.53 5.62 11.36
C GLU A 31 -7.88 6.37 11.18
N ASN A 32 -7.94 7.32 10.28
CA ASN A 32 -9.17 8.03 9.95
C ASN A 32 -10.00 7.28 8.91
N ASN A 33 -9.34 6.63 7.94
CA ASN A 33 -10.02 5.91 6.86
C ASN A 33 -10.83 4.72 7.37
N LYS A 34 -10.30 3.95 8.35
CA LYS A 34 -11.03 2.81 8.92
C LYS A 34 -12.33 3.17 9.63
N LYS A 35 -12.53 4.46 9.93
CA LYS A 35 -13.78 4.99 10.53
C LYS A 35 -14.80 5.41 9.49
N GLN A 36 -14.43 5.39 8.20
CA GLN A 36 -15.34 5.80 7.13
C GLN A 36 -16.42 4.74 6.88
N PRO A 37 -17.64 5.16 6.53
CA PRO A 37 -18.73 4.23 6.24
C PRO A 37 -18.38 3.22 5.14
N GLY A 38 -18.57 1.93 5.43
CA GLY A 38 -18.34 0.85 4.50
C GLY A 38 -16.88 0.38 4.39
N VAL A 39 -15.95 1.01 5.08
CA VAL A 39 -14.56 0.55 5.17
C VAL A 39 -14.47 -0.59 6.19
N VAL A 40 -13.81 -1.67 5.79
CA VAL A 40 -13.51 -2.85 6.61
C VAL A 40 -12.00 -2.97 6.76
N GLU A 41 -11.53 -3.23 7.97
CA GLU A 41 -10.12 -3.54 8.24
C GLU A 41 -9.96 -5.04 8.50
N THR A 42 -9.00 -5.68 7.83
CA THR A 42 -8.67 -7.10 8.01
C THR A 42 -7.68 -7.30 9.15
N ALA A 43 -7.47 -8.56 9.55
CA ALA A 43 -6.47 -8.91 10.56
C ALA A 43 -5.02 -8.58 10.15
N SER A 44 -4.73 -8.50 8.86
CA SER A 44 -3.43 -8.06 8.33
C SER A 44 -3.23 -6.54 8.40
N GLY A 45 -4.32 -5.77 8.58
CA GLY A 45 -4.34 -4.31 8.52
C GLY A 45 -4.65 -3.74 7.14
N LEU A 46 -4.96 -4.59 6.14
CA LEU A 46 -5.54 -4.10 4.89
C LEU A 46 -6.90 -3.46 5.20
N GLN A 47 -7.13 -2.26 4.67
CA GLN A 47 -8.46 -1.65 4.68
C GLN A 47 -9.03 -1.70 3.26
N TYR A 48 -10.33 -1.96 3.14
CA TYR A 48 -11.00 -2.01 1.85
C TYR A 48 -12.46 -1.62 1.96
N LYS A 49 -13.03 -1.25 0.82
CA LYS A 49 -14.46 -0.98 0.67
C LYS A 49 -14.95 -1.59 -0.63
N VAL A 50 -15.88 -2.53 -0.54
CA VAL A 50 -16.59 -3.05 -1.73
C VAL A 50 -17.57 -1.98 -2.19
N ILE A 51 -17.41 -1.52 -3.43
CA ILE A 51 -18.28 -0.51 -4.05
C ILE A 51 -19.46 -1.20 -4.74
N ALA A 52 -19.16 -2.28 -5.47
CA ALA A 52 -20.14 -3.14 -6.11
C ALA A 52 -19.60 -4.56 -6.19
N ASP A 53 -20.47 -5.56 -6.01
CA ASP A 53 -20.13 -6.96 -6.21
C ASP A 53 -21.37 -7.73 -6.73
N PRO A 54 -21.69 -7.55 -8.01
CA PRO A 54 -22.93 -8.07 -8.58
C PRO A 54 -22.99 -9.60 -8.62
N MET A 55 -21.83 -10.26 -8.55
CA MET A 55 -21.72 -11.72 -8.62
C MET A 55 -21.61 -12.41 -7.25
N ALA A 56 -21.61 -11.67 -6.15
CA ALA A 56 -21.43 -12.19 -4.79
C ALA A 56 -22.39 -13.33 -4.40
N ASN A 57 -23.59 -13.38 -4.98
CA ASN A 57 -24.62 -14.37 -4.68
C ASN A 57 -24.88 -15.37 -5.83
N ASN A 58 -24.09 -15.34 -6.89
CA ASN A 58 -24.32 -16.14 -8.10
C ASN A 58 -23.46 -17.43 -8.15
N GLY A 59 -22.67 -17.71 -7.10
CA GLY A 59 -21.79 -18.87 -7.06
C GLY A 59 -20.51 -18.72 -7.91
N GLU A 60 -20.25 -17.53 -8.41
CA GLU A 60 -19.01 -17.21 -9.13
C GLU A 60 -17.81 -17.28 -8.19
N PRO A 61 -16.65 -17.78 -8.65
CA PRO A 61 -15.47 -17.86 -7.82
C PRO A 61 -14.89 -16.47 -7.54
N GLN A 62 -14.34 -16.32 -6.34
CA GLN A 62 -13.41 -15.22 -6.05
C GLN A 62 -12.01 -15.58 -6.53
N PRO A 63 -11.16 -14.61 -6.89
CA PRO A 63 -9.77 -14.88 -7.16
C PRO A 63 -9.09 -15.57 -5.98
N ASN A 64 -8.16 -16.47 -6.25
CA ASN A 64 -7.28 -17.08 -5.25
C ASN A 64 -5.82 -16.61 -5.46
N THR A 65 -4.90 -17.04 -4.60
CA THR A 65 -3.50 -16.59 -4.61
C THR A 65 -2.73 -16.96 -5.88
N THR A 66 -3.21 -17.90 -6.68
CA THR A 66 -2.59 -18.33 -7.94
C THR A 66 -3.33 -17.84 -9.17
N SER A 67 -4.46 -17.19 -9.00
CA SER A 67 -5.27 -16.68 -10.12
C SER A 67 -4.53 -15.62 -10.92
N VAL A 68 -4.77 -15.60 -12.22
CA VAL A 68 -4.51 -14.45 -13.07
C VAL A 68 -5.81 -13.68 -13.20
N ILE A 69 -5.83 -12.43 -12.79
CA ILE A 69 -6.98 -11.55 -12.94
C ILE A 69 -6.80 -10.61 -14.13
N TYR A 70 -7.91 -10.21 -14.74
CA TYR A 70 -7.97 -9.10 -15.70
C TYR A 70 -8.74 -7.97 -15.04
N CYS A 71 -8.15 -6.79 -14.98
CA CYS A 71 -8.74 -5.69 -14.24
C CYS A 71 -8.38 -4.32 -14.84
N ASP A 72 -9.23 -3.36 -14.53
CA ASP A 72 -8.93 -1.94 -14.63
C ASP A 72 -8.54 -1.46 -13.24
N TYR A 73 -7.50 -0.67 -13.12
CA TYR A 73 -7.16 -0.07 -11.83
C TYR A 73 -6.50 1.29 -11.96
N THR A 74 -6.64 2.06 -10.91
CA THR A 74 -5.86 3.28 -10.68
C THR A 74 -5.30 3.23 -9.27
N VAL A 75 -4.02 3.52 -9.11
CA VAL A 75 -3.36 3.63 -7.81
C VAL A 75 -2.95 5.08 -7.52
N LYS A 76 -3.27 5.54 -6.32
CA LYS A 76 -2.98 6.90 -5.83
C LYS A 76 -2.29 6.84 -4.47
N LEU A 77 -1.56 7.91 -4.16
CA LEU A 77 -1.09 8.21 -2.81
C LEU A 77 -2.14 9.01 -2.03
N ILE A 78 -1.97 9.13 -0.72
CA ILE A 78 -2.90 9.85 0.18
C ILE A 78 -3.07 11.34 -0.18
N ASN A 79 -2.11 11.94 -0.88
CA ASN A 79 -2.18 13.32 -1.38
C ASN A 79 -2.92 13.45 -2.72
N GLY A 80 -3.47 12.34 -3.24
CA GLY A 80 -4.18 12.29 -4.52
C GLY A 80 -3.30 12.11 -5.75
N TYR A 81 -1.97 12.03 -5.59
CA TYR A 81 -1.07 11.81 -6.72
C TYR A 81 -1.32 10.43 -7.34
N VAL A 82 -1.60 10.40 -8.64
CA VAL A 82 -1.79 9.16 -9.41
C VAL A 82 -0.43 8.60 -9.77
N VAL A 83 -0.12 7.43 -9.22
CA VAL A 83 1.13 6.70 -9.49
C VAL A 83 1.03 5.94 -10.80
N GLU A 84 -0.11 5.28 -11.00
CA GLU A 84 -0.34 4.41 -12.16
C GLU A 84 -1.83 4.26 -12.43
N SER A 85 -2.17 4.03 -13.71
CA SER A 85 -3.52 3.66 -14.14
C SER A 85 -3.43 2.74 -15.34
N ASN A 86 -4.11 1.60 -15.27
CA ASN A 86 -4.13 0.60 -16.33
C ASN A 86 -5.56 0.16 -16.66
N HIS A 87 -5.77 -0.22 -17.91
CA HIS A 87 -7.05 -0.72 -18.41
C HIS A 87 -6.86 -2.11 -18.98
N TYR A 88 -7.73 -3.05 -18.57
CA TYR A 88 -7.80 -4.44 -18.99
C TYR A 88 -6.42 -5.15 -18.97
N VAL A 89 -5.73 -5.03 -17.83
CA VAL A 89 -4.41 -5.64 -17.66
C VAL A 89 -4.53 -7.00 -16.97
N GLY A 90 -3.75 -7.98 -17.45
CA GLY A 90 -3.61 -9.30 -16.82
C GLY A 90 -2.57 -9.27 -15.70
N ILE A 91 -2.95 -9.65 -14.49
CA ILE A 91 -2.08 -9.65 -13.31
C ILE A 91 -2.12 -11.01 -12.63
N ASN A 92 -0.94 -11.64 -12.45
CA ASN A 92 -0.80 -12.83 -11.64
C ASN A 92 -0.71 -12.44 -10.16
N LEU A 93 -1.68 -12.82 -9.35
CA LEU A 93 -1.76 -12.43 -7.93
C LEU A 93 -0.59 -12.94 -7.10
N SER A 94 0.02 -14.08 -7.47
CA SER A 94 1.20 -14.60 -6.77
C SER A 94 2.45 -13.71 -6.91
N SER A 95 2.45 -12.78 -7.86
CA SER A 95 3.57 -11.87 -8.14
C SER A 95 3.29 -10.43 -7.72
N THR A 96 2.21 -10.20 -6.97
CA THR A 96 1.83 -8.85 -6.52
C THR A 96 2.20 -8.61 -5.05
N ILE A 97 2.06 -7.34 -4.64
CA ILE A 97 2.18 -6.99 -3.22
C ILE A 97 1.07 -7.66 -2.40
N PRO A 98 1.35 -8.09 -1.15
CA PRO A 98 0.40 -8.87 -0.35
C PRO A 98 -0.96 -8.21 -0.19
N GLY A 99 -1.01 -6.90 0.05
CA GLY A 99 -2.26 -6.18 0.23
C GLY A 99 -3.13 -6.14 -1.03
N PHE A 100 -2.54 -6.10 -2.23
CA PHE A 100 -3.28 -6.16 -3.49
C PHE A 100 -3.91 -7.55 -3.70
N ALA A 101 -3.11 -8.62 -3.52
CA ALA A 101 -3.61 -9.98 -3.63
C ALA A 101 -4.75 -10.23 -2.63
N GLU A 102 -4.56 -9.85 -1.36
CA GLU A 102 -5.59 -10.00 -0.32
C GLU A 102 -6.87 -9.24 -0.66
N GLY A 103 -6.76 -8.02 -1.18
CA GLY A 103 -7.92 -7.21 -1.54
C GLY A 103 -8.70 -7.80 -2.72
N CYS A 104 -8.02 -8.36 -3.72
CA CYS A 104 -8.67 -9.01 -4.85
C CYS A 104 -9.51 -10.24 -4.43
N HIS A 105 -9.15 -10.91 -3.32
CA HIS A 105 -9.95 -12.01 -2.76
C HIS A 105 -11.27 -11.55 -2.10
N LYS A 106 -11.59 -10.26 -2.07
CA LYS A 106 -12.79 -9.73 -1.40
C LYS A 106 -13.96 -9.50 -2.36
N ILE A 107 -13.76 -9.65 -3.66
CA ILE A 107 -14.77 -9.43 -4.69
C ILE A 107 -14.80 -10.56 -5.72
N HIS A 108 -15.90 -10.66 -6.45
CA HIS A 108 -16.08 -11.57 -7.59
C HIS A 108 -15.86 -10.82 -8.90
N THR A 109 -15.89 -11.56 -10.01
CA THR A 109 -15.85 -10.97 -11.37
C THR A 109 -16.92 -9.88 -11.52
N HIS A 110 -16.58 -8.80 -12.20
CA HIS A 110 -17.38 -7.58 -12.37
C HIS A 110 -17.61 -6.77 -11.09
N GLY A 111 -16.87 -7.08 -10.02
CA GLY A 111 -16.88 -6.31 -8.78
C GLY A 111 -15.97 -5.09 -8.84
N ASP A 112 -16.34 -4.07 -8.06
CA ASP A 112 -15.59 -2.83 -7.85
C ASP A 112 -15.18 -2.73 -6.39
N ILE A 113 -13.89 -2.46 -6.14
CA ILE A 113 -13.33 -2.34 -4.80
C ILE A 113 -12.37 -1.16 -4.71
N GLU A 114 -12.41 -0.48 -3.57
CA GLU A 114 -11.32 0.39 -3.13
C GLU A 114 -10.49 -0.34 -2.07
N MET A 115 -9.17 -0.37 -2.27
CA MET A 115 -8.21 -0.96 -1.33
C MET A 115 -7.27 0.12 -0.82
N TYR A 116 -7.05 0.14 0.48
CA TYR A 116 -6.17 1.08 1.16
C TYR A 116 -5.06 0.26 1.82
N ILE A 117 -3.97 0.10 1.09
CA ILE A 117 -2.89 -0.84 1.40
C ILE A 117 -1.81 -0.10 2.18
N PRO A 118 -1.59 -0.42 3.48
CA PRO A 118 -0.51 0.16 4.24
C PRO A 118 0.86 -0.26 3.68
N ALA A 119 1.88 0.54 3.89
CA ALA A 119 3.21 0.35 3.32
C ALA A 119 3.78 -1.05 3.56
N TYR A 120 3.56 -1.62 4.75
CA TYR A 120 4.04 -2.96 5.10
C TYR A 120 3.31 -4.12 4.41
N LEU A 121 2.18 -3.87 3.75
CA LEU A 121 1.51 -4.80 2.82
C LEU A 121 1.73 -4.39 1.36
N GLY A 122 2.47 -3.32 1.13
CA GLY A 122 2.86 -2.76 -0.16
C GLY A 122 4.34 -3.00 -0.47
N TYR A 123 5.00 -1.95 -0.96
CA TYR A 123 6.40 -2.03 -1.40
C TYR A 123 7.43 -2.05 -0.26
N ASP A 124 7.05 -1.69 0.97
CA ASP A 124 7.92 -1.80 2.15
C ASP A 124 7.81 -3.18 2.84
N TYR A 125 7.07 -4.13 2.26
CA TYR A 125 6.78 -5.44 2.85
C TYR A 125 8.04 -6.20 3.27
N SER A 126 9.06 -6.27 2.42
CA SER A 126 10.29 -7.01 2.70
C SER A 126 11.03 -6.50 3.94
N LYS A 127 11.00 -5.20 4.18
CA LYS A 127 11.67 -4.57 5.33
C LYS A 127 10.96 -4.83 6.66
N TYR A 128 9.64 -4.92 6.64
CA TYR A 128 8.88 -5.30 7.83
C TYR A 128 9.07 -6.78 8.21
N GLN A 129 9.40 -7.65 7.24
CA GLN A 129 9.64 -9.08 7.52
C GLN A 129 11.01 -9.35 8.13
N THR A 130 12.02 -8.54 7.85
CA THR A 130 13.42 -8.77 8.30
C THR A 130 13.72 -8.15 9.67
N ASN A 131 12.81 -7.35 10.24
CA ASN A 131 13.06 -6.53 11.43
C ASN A 131 14.31 -5.64 11.29
N GLU A 132 14.80 -5.44 10.08
CA GLU A 132 15.89 -4.50 9.83
C GLU A 132 15.33 -3.08 9.98
N TYR A 133 15.89 -2.33 10.92
CA TYR A 133 15.64 -0.90 11.11
C TYR A 133 16.25 -0.04 9.98
N SER A 134 16.46 -0.62 8.79
CA SER A 134 16.86 0.14 7.62
C SER A 134 15.71 1.05 7.18
N GLU A 135 16.05 2.26 6.78
CA GLU A 135 15.06 3.20 6.26
C GLU A 135 14.28 2.54 5.12
N ALA A 136 12.94 2.63 5.15
CA ALA A 136 12.11 2.16 4.06
C ALA A 136 12.54 2.88 2.77
N GLU A 137 12.58 2.16 1.65
CA GLU A 137 13.14 2.71 0.39
C GLU A 137 12.06 3.19 -0.58
N GLY A 138 10.81 2.77 -0.37
CA GLY A 138 9.75 3.00 -1.34
C GLY A 138 9.94 2.18 -2.61
N TYR A 139 9.38 2.64 -3.73
CA TYR A 139 9.47 1.95 -5.02
C TYR A 139 9.80 2.93 -6.15
N GLY A 140 10.72 2.54 -7.01
CA GLY A 140 11.19 3.35 -8.13
C GLY A 140 12.24 4.39 -7.72
N SER A 141 12.54 5.31 -8.63
CA SER A 141 13.52 6.38 -8.42
C SER A 141 12.82 7.70 -8.18
N GLU A 142 13.25 8.44 -7.17
CA GLU A 142 12.75 9.79 -6.87
C GLU A 142 12.85 10.68 -8.14
N GLY A 143 11.76 11.37 -8.47
CA GLY A 143 11.64 12.18 -9.69
C GLY A 143 10.96 11.48 -10.87
N ASN A 144 10.75 10.15 -10.82
CA ASN A 144 9.92 9.43 -11.79
C ASN A 144 8.42 9.58 -11.45
N GLN A 145 7.56 9.56 -12.50
CA GLN A 145 6.10 9.62 -12.32
C GLN A 145 5.53 8.44 -11.53
N SER A 146 6.20 7.29 -11.55
CA SER A 146 5.78 6.08 -10.83
C SER A 146 6.50 5.92 -9.48
N TYR A 147 7.13 6.97 -8.96
CA TYR A 147 7.82 6.90 -7.68
C TYR A 147 6.82 6.85 -6.51
N ILE A 148 7.01 5.84 -5.67
CA ILE A 148 6.26 5.66 -4.42
C ILE A 148 7.21 5.92 -3.26
N PRO A 149 7.05 7.02 -2.52
CA PRO A 149 7.85 7.30 -1.33
C PRO A 149 7.77 6.16 -0.30
N PRO A 150 8.82 5.96 0.52
CA PRO A 150 8.74 5.07 1.67
C PRO A 150 7.53 5.39 2.56
N TYR A 151 7.01 4.38 3.26
CA TYR A 151 5.87 4.50 4.17
C TYR A 151 4.54 4.91 3.51
N SER A 152 4.45 4.86 2.17
CA SER A 152 3.23 5.25 1.47
C SER A 152 2.12 4.22 1.60
N THR A 153 0.95 4.69 1.98
CA THR A 153 -0.31 3.98 1.78
C THR A 153 -0.72 4.07 0.32
N LEU A 154 -1.08 2.95 -0.28
CA LEU A 154 -1.54 2.88 -1.66
C LEU A 154 -3.07 2.79 -1.69
N ILE A 155 -3.69 3.67 -2.44
CA ILE A 155 -5.14 3.70 -2.64
C ILE A 155 -5.43 3.18 -4.04
N TYR A 156 -5.90 1.93 -4.13
CA TYR A 156 -6.35 1.32 -5.37
C TYR A 156 -7.85 1.49 -5.54
N SER A 157 -8.26 1.94 -6.71
CA SER A 157 -9.63 1.77 -7.21
C SER A 157 -9.54 0.72 -8.31
N LEU A 158 -10.21 -0.43 -8.15
CA LEU A 158 -10.10 -1.58 -9.03
C LEU A 158 -11.48 -2.08 -9.46
N HIS A 159 -11.62 -2.35 -10.77
CA HIS A 159 -12.71 -3.13 -11.36
C HIS A 159 -12.18 -4.48 -11.84
N LEU A 160 -12.75 -5.58 -11.34
CA LEU A 160 -12.35 -6.94 -11.70
C LEU A 160 -13.12 -7.39 -12.95
N CYS A 161 -12.48 -7.37 -14.11
CA CYS A 161 -13.08 -7.75 -15.39
C CYS A 161 -13.24 -9.27 -15.55
N GLY A 162 -12.31 -10.06 -15.01
CA GLY A 162 -12.33 -11.51 -15.17
C GLY A 162 -11.21 -12.22 -14.40
N ILE A 163 -11.31 -13.54 -14.33
CA ILE A 163 -10.36 -14.44 -13.69
C ILE A 163 -9.97 -15.53 -14.69
N SER A 164 -8.68 -15.84 -14.75
CA SER A 164 -8.16 -17.04 -15.42
C SER A 164 -7.42 -17.89 -14.38
N GLU A 165 -7.70 -19.16 -14.35
CA GLU A 165 -6.99 -20.16 -13.53
C GLU A 165 -5.77 -20.72 -14.24
#